data_733fa48d753990315dd5c1b5c7bdf963
#
_entry.id   733fa48d753990315dd5c1b5c7bdf963
#
_cell.length_a   1.000
_cell.length_b   1.000
_cell.length_c   1.000
_cell.angle_alpha   90.00
_cell.angle_beta   90.00
_cell.angle_gamma   90.00
#
_symmetry.space_group_name_H-M   'P 1'
#
loop_
_entity.id
_entity.type
_entity.pdbx_description
1 polymer ?
#
loop_
_entity_poly.entity_id
_entity_poly.type
_entity_poly.pdbx_seq_one_letter_code
_entity_poly.pdbx_strand_id
1 'polypeptide(L)' 'MLYKALSMAKQLWQEGETNADVLRREILLLIQQEPLAKEDYVSIADASTLDELTIIDHPTLASMAVRIGKTRLIDNMPLG' A
#
# COMPACT_ATOMS: atom_id res chain seq x y z
N MET A 1 -11.28 4.42 4.00
CA MET A 1 -10.12 4.99 3.30
C MET A 1 -8.96 4.01 3.17
N LEU A 2 -8.41 3.47 4.28
CA LEU A 2 -7.27 2.55 4.21
C LEU A 2 -7.59 1.28 3.43
N TYR A 3 -8.72 0.66 3.74
CA TYR A 3 -9.16 -0.54 3.03
C TYR A 3 -9.32 -0.27 1.53
N LYS A 4 -9.86 0.89 1.17
CA LYS A 4 -10.07 1.25 -0.24
C LYS A 4 -8.75 1.40 -0.99
N ALA A 5 -7.75 2.01 -0.36
CA ALA A 5 -6.43 2.18 -0.96
C ALA A 5 -5.74 0.84 -1.19
N LEU A 6 -5.77 -0.04 -0.19
CA LEU A 6 -5.16 -1.38 -0.31
C LEU A 6 -5.93 -2.26 -1.28
N SER A 7 -7.26 -2.18 -1.30
CA SER A 7 -8.08 -2.92 -2.26
C SER A 7 -7.78 -2.49 -3.70
N MET A 8 -7.59 -1.21 -3.94
CA MET A 8 -7.20 -0.69 -5.25
C MET A 8 -5.84 -1.22 -5.66
N ALA A 9 -4.87 -1.25 -4.75
CA ALA A 9 -3.55 -1.79 -5.03
C ALA A 9 -3.62 -3.28 -5.39
N LYS A 10 -4.43 -4.05 -4.66
CA LYS A 10 -4.64 -5.47 -4.94
C LYS A 10 -5.28 -5.67 -6.31
N GLN A 11 -6.26 -4.83 -6.66
CA GLN A 11 -6.91 -4.89 -7.97
C GLN A 11 -5.92 -4.62 -9.10
N LEU A 12 -5.07 -3.60 -8.98
CA LEU A 12 -4.06 -3.31 -9.97
C LEU A 12 -3.09 -4.48 -10.13
N TRP A 13 -2.67 -5.09 -9.04
CA TRP A 13 -1.82 -6.26 -9.09
C TRP A 13 -2.52 -7.44 -9.80
N GLN A 14 -3.79 -7.68 -9.52
CA GLN A 14 -4.58 -8.74 -10.17
C GLN A 14 -4.75 -8.49 -11.67
N GLU A 15 -4.74 -7.23 -12.08
CA GLU A 15 -4.84 -6.85 -13.50
C GLU A 15 -3.50 -6.93 -14.23
N GLY A 16 -2.45 -7.34 -13.55
CA GLY A 16 -1.13 -7.56 -14.14
C GLY A 16 -0.07 -6.51 -13.79
N GLU A 17 -0.40 -5.55 -12.93
CA GLU A 17 0.59 -4.55 -12.52
C GLU A 17 1.60 -5.17 -11.56
N THR A 18 2.84 -5.28 -11.98
CA THR A 18 3.92 -5.85 -11.18
C THR A 18 4.93 -4.82 -10.69
N ASN A 19 4.80 -3.55 -11.10
CA ASN A 19 5.69 -2.50 -10.64
C ASN A 19 5.24 -1.99 -9.27
N ALA A 20 6.03 -2.30 -8.23
CA ALA A 20 5.69 -1.94 -6.85
C ALA A 20 5.62 -0.43 -6.66
N ASP A 21 6.44 0.35 -7.37
CA ASP A 21 6.42 1.80 -7.25
C ASP A 21 5.10 2.40 -7.76
N VAL A 22 4.50 1.80 -8.78
CA VAL A 22 3.18 2.21 -9.26
C VAL A 22 2.13 2.00 -8.18
N LEU A 23 2.15 0.85 -7.51
CA LEU A 23 1.20 0.56 -6.43
C LEU A 23 1.39 1.52 -5.25
N ARG A 24 2.64 1.80 -4.85
CA ARG A 24 2.93 2.76 -3.78
C ARG A 24 2.38 4.14 -4.12
N ARG A 25 2.63 4.61 -5.34
CA ARG A 25 2.17 5.91 -5.78
C ARG A 25 0.65 6.02 -5.78
N GLU A 26 -0.04 5.00 -6.26
CA GLU A 26 -1.50 5.00 -6.31
C GLU A 26 -2.12 4.98 -4.90
N ILE A 27 -1.53 4.21 -3.98
CA ILE A 27 -1.96 4.22 -2.59
C ILE A 27 -1.77 5.61 -1.99
N LEU A 28 -0.61 6.22 -2.22
CA LEU A 28 -0.29 7.54 -1.71
C LEU A 28 -1.24 8.61 -2.23
N LEU A 29 -1.58 8.55 -3.52
CA LEU A 29 -2.53 9.49 -4.12
C LEU A 29 -3.90 9.42 -3.46
N LEU A 30 -4.38 8.21 -3.13
CA LEU A 30 -5.66 8.05 -2.44
C LEU A 30 -5.60 8.63 -1.02
N ILE A 31 -4.48 8.42 -0.31
CA ILE A 31 -4.31 9.00 1.02
C ILE A 31 -4.32 10.53 0.94
N GLN A 32 -3.65 11.10 -0.05
CA GLN A 32 -3.55 12.54 -0.23
C GLN A 32 -4.89 13.21 -0.57
N GLN A 33 -5.86 12.46 -1.05
CA GLN A 33 -7.20 12.98 -1.30
C GLN A 33 -7.96 13.27 -0.01
N GLU A 34 -7.52 12.74 1.12
CA GLU A 34 -8.12 13.00 2.42
C GLU A 34 -7.36 14.14 3.10
N PRO A 35 -7.99 15.34 3.28
CA PRO A 35 -7.24 16.51 3.77
C PRO A 35 -6.73 16.37 5.20
N LEU A 36 -7.32 15.50 6.00
CA LEU A 36 -6.91 15.30 7.39
C LEU A 36 -5.88 14.17 7.55
N ALA A 37 -5.61 13.42 6.50
CA ALA A 37 -4.72 12.25 6.56
C ALA A 37 -3.30 12.64 6.20
N LYS A 38 -2.32 12.09 6.95
CA LYS A 38 -0.90 12.17 6.62
C LYS A 38 -0.32 10.78 6.61
N GLU A 39 0.36 10.42 5.54
CA GLU A 39 1.02 9.12 5.47
C GLU A 39 2.23 9.08 6.41
N ASP A 40 2.34 7.99 7.17
CA ASP A 40 3.56 7.64 7.89
C ASP A 40 4.46 6.80 7.00
N TYR A 41 3.89 5.76 6.39
CA TYR A 41 4.60 4.97 5.39
C TYR A 41 3.61 4.26 4.47
N VAL A 42 4.09 3.91 3.28
CA VAL A 42 3.44 3.00 2.34
C VAL A 42 4.51 2.00 1.91
N SER A 43 4.25 0.72 2.09
CA SER A 43 5.23 -0.34 1.87
C SER A 43 4.66 -1.42 0.94
N ILE A 44 5.45 -1.83 -0.04
CA ILE A 44 5.18 -3.00 -0.88
C ILE A 44 6.42 -3.87 -0.72
N ALA A 45 6.32 -4.90 0.13
CA ALA A 45 7.48 -5.65 0.59
C ALA A 45 7.32 -7.15 0.39
N ASP A 46 8.43 -7.86 0.34
CA ASP A 46 8.46 -9.33 0.34
C ASP A 46 7.75 -9.84 1.59
N ALA A 47 6.80 -10.77 1.43
CA ALA A 47 6.02 -11.29 2.54
C ALA A 47 6.85 -12.09 3.53
N SER A 48 8.01 -12.63 3.11
CA SER A 48 8.90 -13.43 3.97
C SER A 48 9.96 -12.59 4.65
N THR A 49 10.64 -11.71 3.87
CA THR A 49 11.80 -10.96 4.35
C THR A 49 11.47 -9.53 4.78
N LEU A 50 10.33 -9.01 4.33
CA LEU A 50 9.89 -7.63 4.52
C LEU A 50 10.80 -6.60 3.83
N ASP A 51 11.64 -7.03 2.90
CA ASP A 51 12.40 -6.12 2.06
C ASP A 51 11.49 -5.42 1.06
N GLU A 52 11.69 -4.10 0.88
CA GLU A 52 10.93 -3.36 -0.12
C GLU A 52 11.21 -3.86 -1.51
N LEU A 53 10.17 -3.99 -2.32
CA LEU A 53 10.27 -4.52 -3.68
C LEU A 53 10.16 -3.41 -4.71
N THR A 54 10.78 -3.63 -5.87
CA THR A 54 10.56 -2.84 -7.08
C THR A 54 9.65 -3.59 -8.04
N ILE A 55 9.72 -4.92 -8.04
CA ILE A 55 8.89 -5.78 -8.88
C ILE A 55 8.20 -6.81 -8.00
N ILE A 56 6.91 -7.04 -8.24
CA ILE A 56 6.11 -8.02 -7.52
C ILE A 56 6.08 -9.30 -8.34
N ASP A 57 6.96 -10.23 -8.01
CA ASP A 57 7.10 -11.52 -8.71
C ASP A 57 6.95 -12.74 -7.78
N HIS A 58 6.58 -12.51 -6.52
CA HIS A 58 6.38 -13.56 -5.51
C HIS A 58 5.46 -13.00 -4.40
N PRO A 59 5.08 -13.80 -3.41
CA PRO A 59 4.17 -13.32 -2.36
C PRO A 59 4.66 -12.05 -1.69
N THR A 60 3.77 -11.07 -1.60
CA THR A 60 4.10 -9.70 -1.22
C THR A 60 3.10 -9.22 -0.16
N LEU A 61 3.53 -8.31 0.69
CA LEU A 61 2.67 -7.66 1.67
C LEU A 61 2.61 -6.16 1.37
N ALA A 62 1.40 -5.68 1.09
CA ALA A 62 1.14 -4.25 0.98
C ALA A 62 0.73 -3.74 2.36
N SER A 63 1.42 -2.72 2.86
CA SER A 63 1.16 -2.15 4.19
C SER A 63 1.15 -0.65 4.12
N MET A 64 0.39 -0.02 5.00
CA MET A 64 0.40 1.42 5.12
C MET A 64 0.10 1.83 6.54
N ALA A 65 0.62 2.97 6.94
CA ALA A 65 0.26 3.64 8.18
C ALA A 65 -0.08 5.09 7.85
N VAL A 66 -1.20 5.55 8.39
CA VAL A 66 -1.74 6.88 8.12
C VAL A 66 -2.12 7.51 9.45
N ARG A 67 -1.82 8.78 9.59
CA ARG A 67 -2.18 9.55 10.76
C ARG A 67 -3.34 10.48 10.42
N ILE A 68 -4.43 10.39 11.21
CA ILE A 68 -5.59 11.28 11.08
C ILE A 68 -5.77 11.97 12.42
N GLY A 69 -5.43 13.27 12.48
CA GLY A 69 -5.40 13.98 13.74
C GLY A 69 -4.40 13.36 14.71
N LYS A 70 -4.87 12.88 15.85
CA LYS A 70 -4.04 12.20 16.87
C LYS A 70 -4.08 10.68 16.75
N THR A 71 -4.83 10.14 15.80
CA THR A 71 -5.01 8.70 15.64
C THR A 71 -4.12 8.18 14.53
N ARG A 72 -3.39 7.11 14.80
CA ARG A 72 -2.58 6.40 13.81
C ARG A 72 -3.30 5.12 13.42
N LEU A 73 -3.58 4.97 12.13
CA LEU A 73 -4.23 3.79 11.57
C LEU A 73 -3.22 3.00 10.77
N ILE A 74 -3.18 1.69 11.01
CA ILE A 74 -2.27 0.77 10.31
C ILE A 74 -3.10 -0.33 9.69
N ASP A 75 -2.83 -0.65 8.43
CA ASP A 75 -3.49 -1.75 7.74
C ASP A 75 -2.51 -2.42 6.79
N ASN A 76 -2.81 -3.65 6.42
CA ASN A 76 -2.02 -4.41 5.46
C ASN A 76 -2.90 -5.37 4.68
N MET A 77 -2.39 -5.81 3.53
CA MET A 77 -3.10 -6.73 2.64
C MET A 77 -2.08 -7.59 1.88
N PRO A 78 -2.19 -8.92 1.95
CA PRO A 78 -1.29 -9.78 1.18
C PRO A 78 -1.64 -9.74 -0.31
N LEU A 79 -0.60 -9.78 -1.15
CA LEU A 79 -0.69 -9.89 -2.59
C LEU A 79 -0.03 -11.21 -3.03
N GLY A 80 -0.83 -12.12 -3.51
CA GLY A 80 -0.34 -13.42 -3.92
C GLY A 80 -0.61 -14.55 -2.97
#